data_ea9b9e6d4d3c08376882bb8140d8cfd2
#
_entry.id   ea9b9e6d4d3c08376882bb8140d8cfd2
#
_cell.length_a   1.000
_cell.length_b   1.000
_cell.length_c   1.000
_cell.angle_alpha   90.00
_cell.angle_beta   90.00
_cell.angle_gamma   90.00
#
_symmetry.space_group_name_H-M   'P 1'
#
loop_
_entity.id
_entity.type
_entity.pdbx_description
1 polymer ?
#
loop_
_entity_poly.entity_id
_entity_poly.type
_entity_poly.pdbx_seq_one_letter_code
_entity_poly.pdbx_strand_id
1 'polypeptide(L)'
;YICRKYIRCESGGGKRLNKTYQRLPESELDIMLVLWNGTPPMTRSEIEKVINTKKKLASTTILSLLTRLESKNFVEVTKQGKLNLYTPLVSQSDYQAHESQSVLEKLYGNSLKKFVTSLYQGKKISSEEIHELSDFLKELEDGEE
;
A
#
# COMPACT_ATOMS: atom_id res chain seq x y z
N TYR A 1 12.37 3.56 -16.16
CA TYR A 1 12.25 4.81 -15.39
C TYR A 1 11.41 4.68 -14.11
N ILE A 2 10.50 3.71 -14.07
CA ILE A 2 9.63 3.45 -12.89
C ILE A 2 10.34 2.59 -11.84
N CYS A 3 11.28 1.72 -12.22
CA CYS A 3 11.99 0.83 -11.32
C CYS A 3 12.93 1.53 -10.31
N ARG A 4 13.50 2.70 -10.65
CA ARG A 4 14.39 3.43 -9.73
C ARG A 4 13.71 4.04 -8.50
N LYS A 5 12.38 4.13 -8.52
CA LYS A 5 11.62 4.71 -7.40
C LYS A 5 11.21 3.68 -6.34
N TYR A 6 11.33 2.38 -6.67
CA TYR A 6 10.91 1.28 -5.79
C TYR A 6 12.05 0.54 -5.08
N ILE A 7 13.31 0.78 -5.49
CA ILE A 7 14.49 0.14 -4.87
C ILE A 7 15.33 1.18 -4.12
N ARG A 8 14.72 1.93 -3.23
CA ARG A 8 15.43 2.55 -2.13
C ARG A 8 15.10 1.77 -0.85
N CYS A 9 15.62 0.56 -0.78
CA CYS A 9 15.87 -0.06 0.51
C CYS A 9 17.05 0.68 1.12
N GLU A 10 16.78 1.66 1.96
CA GLU A 10 17.79 2.14 2.88
C GLU A 10 18.15 0.98 3.80
N SER A 11 19.37 0.51 3.66
CA SER A 11 20.02 -0.43 4.56
C SER A 11 20.24 0.25 5.92
N GLY A 12 19.18 0.34 6.70
CA GLY A 12 19.23 0.59 8.13
C GLY A 12 19.07 -0.74 8.84
N GLY A 13 20.13 -1.26 9.43
CA GLY A 13 20.12 -2.47 10.23
C GLY A 13 19.24 -2.35 11.45
N GLY A 14 17.94 -2.51 11.27
CA GLY A 14 16.96 -2.67 12.32
C GLY A 14 16.29 -4.02 12.16
N LYS A 15 16.28 -4.81 13.24
CA LYS A 15 15.56 -6.07 13.33
C LYS A 15 14.21 -5.94 12.61
N ARG A 16 14.03 -6.68 11.51
CA ARG A 16 12.72 -6.90 10.92
C ARG A 16 11.88 -7.63 11.97
N LEU A 17 11.19 -6.86 12.80
CA LEU A 17 10.06 -7.38 13.51
C LEU A 17 9.07 -7.84 12.44
N ASN A 18 8.74 -9.11 12.41
CA ASN A 18 7.62 -9.62 11.62
C ASN A 18 6.34 -8.99 12.15
N LYS A 19 6.12 -7.71 11.79
CA LYS A 19 4.85 -7.05 12.04
C LYS A 19 3.84 -7.68 11.09
N THR A 20 3.00 -8.54 11.61
CA THR A 20 1.85 -9.03 10.89
C THR A 20 0.85 -7.90 10.79
N TYR A 21 0.70 -7.33 9.60
CA TYR A 21 -0.31 -6.31 9.35
C TYR A 21 -1.65 -6.99 9.07
N GLN A 22 -2.70 -6.44 9.66
CA GLN A 22 -4.05 -6.87 9.36
C GLN A 22 -4.44 -6.35 7.97
N ARG A 23 -5.02 -7.24 7.14
CA ARG A 23 -5.57 -6.81 5.85
C ARG A 23 -6.69 -5.79 6.07
N LEU A 24 -6.60 -4.68 5.37
CA LEU A 24 -7.59 -3.61 5.46
C LEU A 24 -8.76 -3.86 4.51
N PRO A 25 -10.02 -3.65 4.96
CA PRO A 25 -11.14 -3.52 4.06
C PRO A 25 -10.92 -2.40 3.04
N GLU A 26 -11.58 -2.50 1.88
CA GLU A 26 -11.41 -1.54 0.78
C GLU A 26 -11.61 -0.08 1.21
N SER A 27 -12.64 0.19 2.02
CA SER A 27 -12.93 1.55 2.49
C SER A 27 -11.83 2.13 3.37
N GLU A 28 -11.23 1.32 4.22
CA GLU A 28 -10.11 1.73 5.09
C GLU A 28 -8.83 1.89 4.27
N LEU A 29 -8.62 1.04 3.27
CA LEU A 29 -7.50 1.14 2.35
C LEU A 29 -7.58 2.43 1.52
N ASP A 30 -8.76 2.84 1.08
CA ASP A 30 -8.98 4.11 0.37
C ASP A 30 -8.48 5.30 1.21
N ILE A 31 -8.75 5.31 2.50
CA ILE A 31 -8.23 6.35 3.43
C ILE A 31 -6.70 6.31 3.49
N MET A 32 -6.12 5.13 3.66
CA MET A 32 -4.67 4.98 3.71
C MET A 32 -3.99 5.43 2.42
N LEU A 33 -4.59 5.14 1.26
CA LEU A 33 -4.09 5.60 -0.04
C LEU A 33 -4.06 7.12 -0.15
N VAL A 34 -5.05 7.80 0.41
CA VAL A 34 -5.05 9.28 0.48
C VAL A 34 -3.89 9.78 1.35
N LEU A 35 -3.67 9.16 2.52
CA LEU A 35 -2.58 9.54 3.41
C LEU A 35 -1.20 9.26 2.80
N TRP A 36 -1.02 8.11 2.15
CA TRP A 36 0.25 7.76 1.52
C TRP A 36 0.59 8.62 0.30
N ASN A 37 -0.42 9.00 -0.49
CA ASN A 37 -0.22 9.82 -1.69
C ASN A 37 -0.29 11.32 -1.40
N GLY A 38 -0.73 11.71 -0.23
CA GLY A 38 -0.80 13.10 0.21
C GLY A 38 0.46 13.57 0.94
N THR A 39 0.30 14.64 1.69
CA THR A 39 1.36 15.22 2.53
C THR A 39 0.96 15.15 4.00
N PRO A 40 1.15 14.01 4.68
CA PRO A 40 0.86 13.90 6.11
C PRO A 40 1.73 14.88 6.94
N PRO A 41 1.23 15.35 8.09
CA PRO A 41 -0.08 15.07 8.67
C PRO A 41 -1.24 15.77 7.94
N MET A 42 -2.39 15.11 7.86
CA MET A 42 -3.59 15.61 7.18
C MET A 42 -4.77 15.70 8.14
N THR A 43 -5.60 16.73 7.95
CA THR A 43 -6.87 16.85 8.66
C THR A 43 -7.95 15.99 8.00
N ARG A 44 -9.03 15.69 8.72
CA ARG A 44 -10.21 15.01 8.17
C ARG A 44 -10.75 15.72 6.93
N SER A 45 -10.83 17.06 6.96
CA SER A 45 -11.35 17.84 5.84
C SER A 45 -10.50 17.71 4.57
N GLU A 46 -9.18 17.66 4.71
CA GLU A 46 -8.28 17.44 3.57
C GLU A 46 -8.45 16.04 3.00
N ILE A 47 -8.55 15.03 3.85
CA ILE A 47 -8.82 13.64 3.44
C ILE A 47 -10.16 13.55 2.72
N GLU A 48 -11.20 14.15 3.28
CA GLU A 48 -12.55 14.19 2.72
C GLU A 48 -12.58 14.80 1.32
N LYS A 49 -11.89 15.91 1.09
CA LYS A 49 -11.77 16.54 -0.22
C LYS A 49 -11.22 15.60 -1.28
N VAL A 50 -10.17 14.86 -0.96
CA VAL A 50 -9.52 13.93 -1.89
C VAL A 50 -10.42 12.72 -2.16
N ILE A 51 -11.01 12.12 -1.13
CA ILE A 51 -11.90 10.97 -1.28
C ILE A 51 -13.12 11.31 -2.10
N ASN A 52 -13.74 12.48 -1.87
CA ASN A 52 -14.95 12.89 -2.54
C ASN A 52 -14.76 13.20 -4.04
N THR A 53 -13.52 13.25 -4.52
CA THR A 53 -13.26 13.27 -5.97
C THR A 53 -13.58 11.93 -6.64
N LYS A 54 -13.53 10.84 -5.91
CA LYS A 54 -13.73 9.47 -6.42
C LYS A 54 -15.00 8.80 -5.90
N LYS A 55 -15.25 8.95 -4.61
CA LYS A 55 -16.41 8.36 -3.92
C LYS A 55 -17.00 9.40 -2.99
N LYS A 56 -18.32 9.60 -3.04
CA LYS A 56 -18.99 10.49 -2.09
C LYS A 56 -19.21 9.74 -0.77
N LEU A 57 -18.43 10.10 0.24
CA LEU A 57 -18.58 9.59 1.60
C LEU A 57 -18.98 10.73 2.54
N ALA A 58 -19.87 10.42 3.47
CA ALA A 58 -20.23 11.36 4.53
C ALA A 58 -19.06 11.58 5.49
N SER A 59 -18.96 12.77 6.05
CA SER A 59 -17.92 13.11 7.05
C SER A 59 -17.90 12.16 8.25
N THR A 60 -19.06 11.71 8.69
CA THR A 60 -19.22 10.73 9.79
C THR A 60 -18.68 9.36 9.43
N THR A 61 -18.83 8.93 8.18
CA THR A 61 -18.26 7.68 7.67
C THR A 61 -16.73 7.75 7.64
N ILE A 62 -16.16 8.84 7.15
CA ILE A 62 -14.71 9.06 7.10
C ILE A 62 -14.15 9.06 8.52
N LEU A 63 -14.80 9.71 9.46
CA LEU A 63 -14.38 9.73 10.87
C LEU A 63 -14.40 8.32 11.48
N SER A 64 -15.43 7.53 11.21
CA SER A 64 -15.50 6.13 11.66
C SER A 64 -14.37 5.27 11.10
N LEU A 65 -14.05 5.44 9.82
CA LEU A 65 -12.95 4.72 9.17
C LEU A 65 -11.60 5.11 9.77
N LEU A 66 -11.38 6.39 10.02
CA LEU A 66 -10.16 6.89 10.69
C LEU A 66 -10.03 6.36 12.12
N THR A 67 -11.13 6.28 12.85
CA THR A 67 -11.15 5.69 14.22
C THR A 67 -10.78 4.21 14.19
N ARG A 68 -11.26 3.46 13.20
CA ARG A 68 -10.90 2.05 13.02
C ARG A 68 -9.42 1.88 12.67
N LEU A 69 -8.88 2.72 11.78
CA LEU A 69 -7.47 2.71 11.42
C LEU A 69 -6.57 3.05 12.60
N GLU A 70 -6.98 3.99 13.45
CA GLU A 70 -6.29 4.31 14.70
C GLU A 70 -6.27 3.10 15.64
N SER A 71 -7.41 2.42 15.83
CA SER A 71 -7.52 1.24 16.68
C SER A 71 -6.68 0.06 16.19
N LYS A 72 -6.43 -0.02 14.89
CA LYS A 72 -5.57 -1.04 14.26
C LYS A 72 -4.08 -0.63 14.21
N ASN A 73 -3.71 0.52 14.75
CA ASN A 73 -2.36 1.10 14.72
C ASN A 73 -1.82 1.39 13.31
N PHE A 74 -2.69 1.73 12.37
CA PHE A 74 -2.31 2.18 11.03
C PHE A 74 -2.11 3.69 10.95
N VAL A 75 -2.78 4.44 11.82
CA VAL A 75 -2.80 5.89 11.83
C VAL A 75 -2.60 6.39 13.26
N GLU A 76 -1.79 7.40 13.41
CA GLU A 76 -1.63 8.17 14.62
C GLU A 76 -2.46 9.46 14.52
N VAL A 77 -3.15 9.80 15.61
CA VAL A 77 -3.91 11.03 15.73
C VAL A 77 -3.22 11.97 16.69
N THR A 78 -2.84 13.15 16.21
CA THR A 78 -2.29 14.22 17.02
C THR A 78 -3.23 15.44 16.98
N LYS A 79 -3.31 16.15 18.09
CA LYS A 79 -4.13 17.37 18.16
C LYS A 79 -3.29 18.62 17.90
N GLN A 80 -3.77 19.46 17.01
CA GLN A 80 -3.26 20.82 16.82
C GLN A 80 -4.43 21.80 17.03
N GLY A 81 -4.48 22.38 18.23
CA GLY A 81 -5.63 23.18 18.65
C GLY A 81 -6.91 22.35 18.73
N LYS A 82 -7.92 22.72 17.94
CA LYS A 82 -9.19 21.98 17.85
C LYS A 82 -9.21 20.93 16.73
N LEU A 83 -8.14 20.84 15.93
CA LEU A 83 -8.05 19.94 14.79
C LEU A 83 -7.30 18.67 15.16
N ASN A 84 -7.80 17.55 14.66
CA ASN A 84 -7.09 16.29 14.66
C ASN A 84 -6.27 16.16 13.35
N LEU A 85 -5.00 15.81 13.51
CA LEU A 85 -4.08 15.52 12.42
C LEU A 85 -3.80 14.03 12.38
N TYR A 86 -3.87 13.46 11.19
CA TYR A 86 -3.69 12.04 10.94
C TYR A 86 -2.39 11.77 10.21
N THR A 87 -1.59 10.88 10.76
CA THR A 87 -0.29 10.48 10.20
C THR A 87 -0.24 8.96 10.06
N PRO A 88 0.14 8.41 8.89
CA PRO A 88 0.27 6.97 8.74
C PRO A 88 1.43 6.42 9.58
N LEU A 89 1.19 5.36 10.33
CA LEU A 89 2.19 4.62 11.12
C LEU A 89 2.82 3.47 10.34
N VAL A 90 2.16 3.03 9.28
CA VAL A 90 2.61 1.96 8.40
C VAL A 90 2.94 2.56 7.05
N SER A 91 4.12 2.27 6.50
CA SER A 91 4.48 2.73 5.17
C SER A 91 3.72 1.97 4.09
N GLN A 92 3.48 2.63 2.95
CA GLN A 92 2.83 2.00 1.81
C GLN A 92 3.62 0.78 1.31
N SER A 93 4.94 0.87 1.25
CA SER A 93 5.80 -0.22 0.81
C SER A 93 5.73 -1.44 1.74
N ASP A 94 5.71 -1.24 3.05
CA ASP A 94 5.60 -2.33 4.02
C ASP A 94 4.24 -3.03 3.93
N TYR A 95 3.17 -2.26 3.80
CA TYR A 95 1.83 -2.82 3.62
C TYR A 95 1.70 -3.59 2.31
N GLN A 96 2.20 -3.03 1.21
CA GLN A 96 2.19 -3.69 -0.11
C GLN A 96 2.98 -4.99 -0.09
N ALA A 97 4.17 -5.01 0.50
CA ALA A 97 4.99 -6.22 0.61
C ALA A 97 4.27 -7.31 1.38
N HIS A 98 3.69 -6.97 2.52
CA HIS A 98 2.93 -7.91 3.35
C HIS A 98 1.69 -8.46 2.63
N GLU A 99 0.90 -7.57 2.01
CA GLU A 99 -0.33 -7.96 1.30
C GLU A 99 -0.02 -8.81 0.07
N SER A 100 1.00 -8.45 -0.71
CA SER A 100 1.44 -9.21 -1.88
C SER A 100 1.89 -10.62 -1.51
N GLN A 101 2.67 -10.75 -0.45
CA GLN A 101 3.12 -12.05 0.05
C GLN A 101 1.92 -12.90 0.52
N SER A 102 0.99 -12.30 1.25
CA SER A 102 -0.21 -12.99 1.74
C SER A 102 -1.10 -13.49 0.59
N VAL A 103 -1.30 -12.68 -0.43
CA VAL A 103 -2.07 -13.05 -1.63
C VAL A 103 -1.37 -14.19 -2.39
N LEU A 104 -0.07 -14.07 -2.61
CA LEU A 104 0.71 -15.08 -3.31
C LEU A 104 0.67 -16.43 -2.58
N GLU A 105 0.83 -16.41 -1.27
CA GLU A 105 0.79 -17.62 -0.44
C GLU A 105 -0.60 -18.29 -0.45
N LYS A 106 -1.64 -17.51 -0.17
CA LYS A 106 -3.00 -18.05 0.02
C LYS A 106 -3.68 -18.48 -1.28
N LEU A 107 -3.51 -17.71 -2.35
CA LEU A 107 -4.22 -17.95 -3.61
C LEU A 107 -3.39 -18.74 -4.62
N TYR A 108 -2.08 -18.62 -4.58
CA TYR A 108 -1.19 -19.19 -5.61
C TYR A 108 -0.14 -20.14 -5.06
N GLY A 109 -0.21 -20.50 -3.78
CA GLY A 109 0.72 -21.43 -3.15
C GLY A 109 2.19 -21.02 -3.29
N ASN A 110 2.49 -19.73 -3.18
CA ASN A 110 3.81 -19.13 -3.40
C ASN A 110 4.36 -19.25 -4.84
N SER A 111 3.51 -19.55 -5.81
CA SER A 111 3.92 -19.64 -7.22
C SER A 111 3.69 -18.32 -7.95
N LEU A 112 4.77 -17.58 -8.17
CA LEU A 112 4.74 -16.36 -8.99
C LEU A 112 4.31 -16.64 -10.42
N LYS A 113 4.69 -17.80 -10.98
CA LYS A 113 4.27 -18.25 -12.30
C LYS A 113 2.75 -18.37 -12.41
N LYS A 114 2.10 -18.97 -11.42
CA LYS A 114 0.64 -19.10 -11.38
C LYS A 114 -0.04 -17.74 -11.29
N PHE A 115 0.51 -16.84 -10.50
CA PHE A 115 0.01 -15.48 -10.36
C PHE A 115 0.05 -14.71 -11.70
N VAL A 116 1.21 -14.70 -12.37
CA VAL A 116 1.38 -14.05 -13.68
C VAL A 116 0.49 -14.70 -14.74
N THR A 117 0.37 -16.03 -14.75
CA THR A 117 -0.52 -16.76 -15.65
C THR A 117 -1.98 -16.34 -15.49
N SER A 118 -2.43 -16.18 -14.25
CA SER A 118 -3.78 -15.70 -13.91
C SER A 118 -4.05 -14.31 -14.48
N LEU A 119 -3.10 -13.40 -14.36
CA LEU A 119 -3.20 -12.05 -14.94
C LEU A 119 -3.24 -12.07 -16.47
N TYR A 120 -2.42 -12.90 -17.07
CA TYR A 120 -2.36 -13.03 -18.54
C TYR A 120 -3.67 -13.61 -19.11
N GLN A 121 -4.20 -14.66 -18.50
CA GLN A 121 -5.48 -15.26 -18.89
C GLN A 121 -6.65 -14.29 -18.73
N GLY A 122 -6.62 -13.45 -17.69
CA GLY A 122 -7.59 -12.39 -17.47
C GLY A 122 -7.44 -11.17 -18.40
N LYS A 123 -6.48 -11.19 -19.32
CA LYS A 123 -6.14 -10.06 -20.21
C LYS A 123 -5.84 -8.76 -19.44
N LYS A 124 -5.28 -8.87 -18.25
CA LYS A 124 -4.90 -7.75 -17.40
C LYS A 124 -3.44 -7.34 -17.55
N ILE A 125 -2.67 -8.11 -18.30
CA ILE A 125 -1.26 -7.86 -18.56
C ILE A 125 -1.01 -7.95 -20.06
N SER A 126 -0.29 -7.00 -20.62
CA SER A 126 0.06 -6.93 -22.04
C SER A 126 1.36 -7.66 -22.33
N SER A 127 1.64 -7.91 -23.63
CA SER A 127 2.92 -8.48 -24.05
C SER A 127 4.10 -7.58 -23.73
N GLU A 128 3.91 -6.27 -23.81
CA GLU A 128 4.91 -5.26 -23.46
C GLU A 128 5.27 -5.34 -21.96
N GLU A 129 4.27 -5.42 -21.09
CA GLU A 129 4.48 -5.58 -19.64
C GLU A 129 5.19 -6.89 -19.31
N ILE A 130 4.93 -7.98 -20.04
CA ILE A 130 5.64 -9.25 -19.88
C ILE A 130 7.11 -9.10 -20.25
N HIS A 131 7.41 -8.39 -21.35
CA HIS A 131 8.78 -8.12 -21.76
C HIS A 131 9.53 -7.27 -20.73
N GLU A 132 8.92 -6.20 -20.24
CA GLU A 132 9.49 -5.34 -19.18
C GLU A 132 9.77 -6.17 -17.91
N LEU A 133 8.85 -7.04 -17.51
CA LEU A 133 9.04 -7.93 -16.38
C LEU A 133 10.19 -8.91 -16.59
N SER A 134 10.28 -9.49 -17.79
CA SER A 134 11.38 -10.41 -18.15
C SER A 134 12.74 -9.74 -18.07
N ASP A 135 12.85 -8.52 -18.59
CA ASP A 135 14.10 -7.77 -18.56
C ASP A 135 14.47 -7.37 -17.13
N PHE A 136 13.50 -6.95 -16.33
CA PHE A 136 13.70 -6.66 -14.92
C PHE A 136 14.20 -7.87 -14.12
N LEU A 137 13.63 -9.06 -14.34
CA LEU A 137 14.06 -10.28 -13.67
C LEU A 137 15.49 -10.67 -14.03
N LYS A 138 15.91 -10.46 -15.28
CA LYS A 138 17.32 -10.67 -15.70
C LYS A 138 18.26 -9.70 -15.00
N GLU A 139 17.87 -8.41 -14.89
CA GLU A 139 18.66 -7.41 -14.16
C GLU A 139 18.86 -7.80 -12.69
N LEU A 140 17.85 -8.37 -12.05
CA LEU A 140 17.95 -8.85 -10.66
C LEU A 140 18.91 -10.03 -10.53
N GLU A 141 18.88 -11.00 -11.46
CA GLU A 141 19.79 -12.14 -11.49
C GLU A 141 21.24 -11.69 -11.70
N ASP A 142 21.46 -10.74 -12.63
CA ASP A 142 22.81 -10.21 -12.92
C ASP A 142 23.33 -9.29 -11.80
N GLY A 143 22.48 -8.74 -10.96
CA GLY A 143 22.84 -7.86 -9.84
C GLY A 143 23.21 -8.60 -8.53
N GLU A 144 22.98 -9.91 -8.44
CA GLU A 144 23.33 -10.72 -7.27
C GLU A 144 24.78 -11.28 -7.31
N GLU A 145 25.52 -10.99 -8.35
CA GLU A 145 26.97 -11.23 -8.43
C GLU A 145 27.73 -9.99 -7.85
#